data_d7386949e82ae78cc0dcbbfd3efa5da0
#
_entry.id   d7386949e82ae78cc0dcbbfd3efa5da0
#
_cell.length_a   1.000
_cell.length_b   1.000
_cell.length_c   1.000
_cell.angle_alpha   90.00
_cell.angle_beta   90.00
_cell.angle_gamma   90.00
#
_symmetry.space_group_name_H-M   'P 1'
#
loop_
_entity.id
_entity.type
_entity.pdbx_description
1 polymer ?
#
loop_
_entity_poly.entity_id
_entity_poly.type
_entity_poly.pdbx_seq_one_letter_code
_entity_poly.pdbx_strand_id
1 'polypeptide(L)'
;MRRDVFQAIADPTRREIIGLITQNPMTPNAVAESFNVSRQAISKHMKILTECGLLSYSIEGREYYYTVQTSKLKEVNDWLKPFKKHWEKKFDKLDDILANLKPKKHGRKK
;
A
#
# COMPACT_ATOMS: atom_id res chain seq x y z
N MET A 1 -9.51 -9.46 -18.66
CA MET A 1 -8.49 -9.08 -17.66
C MET A 1 -9.13 -9.09 -16.28
N ARG A 2 -8.43 -9.67 -15.33
CA ARG A 2 -8.94 -9.71 -13.96
C ARG A 2 -8.80 -8.35 -13.29
N ARG A 3 -9.78 -8.04 -12.47
CA ARG A 3 -9.74 -6.84 -11.63
C ARG A 3 -9.79 -7.29 -10.18
N ASP A 4 -8.66 -7.65 -9.63
CA ASP A 4 -8.57 -8.07 -8.25
C ASP A 4 -7.44 -7.32 -7.53
N VAL A 5 -7.31 -7.58 -6.25
CA VAL A 5 -6.37 -6.86 -5.42
C VAL A 5 -4.92 -7.07 -5.89
N PHE A 6 -4.60 -8.25 -6.40
CA PHE A 6 -3.24 -8.52 -6.84
C PHE A 6 -2.89 -7.72 -8.08
N GLN A 7 -3.82 -7.56 -9.00
CA GLN A 7 -3.59 -6.72 -10.15
C GLN A 7 -3.45 -5.26 -9.73
N ALA A 8 -4.26 -4.83 -8.77
CA ALA A 8 -4.22 -3.46 -8.30
C ALA A 8 -2.82 -3.10 -7.79
N ILE A 9 -2.21 -3.98 -7.02
CA ILE A 9 -0.91 -3.69 -6.41
C ILE A 9 0.27 -4.09 -7.27
N ALA A 10 0.02 -4.55 -8.50
CA ALA A 10 1.11 -4.96 -9.38
C ALA A 10 1.91 -3.78 -9.93
N ASP A 11 1.37 -2.59 -9.87
CA ASP A 11 2.02 -1.40 -10.40
C ASP A 11 2.58 -0.54 -9.26
N PRO A 12 3.85 -0.10 -9.35
CA PRO A 12 4.45 0.69 -8.25
C PRO A 12 3.72 2.00 -7.99
N THR A 13 3.26 2.69 -9.04
CA THR A 13 2.54 3.95 -8.84
C THR A 13 1.23 3.71 -8.11
N ARG A 14 0.54 2.64 -8.44
CA ARG A 14 -0.71 2.32 -7.74
C ARG A 14 -0.46 1.99 -6.26
N ARG A 15 0.65 1.30 -5.96
CA ARG A 15 0.99 1.05 -4.55
C ARG A 15 1.22 2.37 -3.79
N GLU A 16 1.88 3.33 -4.44
CA GLU A 16 2.13 4.62 -3.81
C GLU A 16 0.83 5.41 -3.61
N ILE A 17 -0.07 5.33 -4.58
CA ILE A 17 -1.38 5.99 -4.45
C ILE A 17 -2.15 5.41 -3.25
N ILE A 18 -2.15 4.09 -3.12
CA ILE A 18 -2.81 3.43 -1.99
C ILE A 18 -2.23 3.95 -0.68
N GLY A 19 -0.90 3.99 -0.58
CA GLY A 19 -0.24 4.45 0.63
C GLY A 19 -0.60 5.89 0.98
N LEU A 20 -0.69 6.74 -0.04
CA LEU A 20 -1.00 8.14 0.17
C LEU A 20 -2.45 8.32 0.64
N ILE A 21 -3.40 7.69 -0.05
CA ILE A 21 -4.83 7.86 0.27
C ILE A 21 -5.19 7.19 1.59
N THR A 22 -4.44 6.15 1.98
CA THR A 22 -4.67 5.50 3.27
C THR A 22 -4.59 6.49 4.42
N GLN A 23 -3.76 7.51 4.29
CA GLN A 23 -3.58 8.50 5.35
C GLN A 23 -4.73 9.50 5.41
N ASN A 24 -5.28 9.89 4.26
CA ASN A 24 -6.38 10.85 4.17
C ASN A 24 -7.17 10.64 2.90
N PRO A 25 -8.48 10.83 2.92
CA PRO A 25 -9.23 10.86 1.67
C PRO A 25 -8.68 11.97 0.77
N MET A 26 -8.60 11.71 -0.54
CA MET A 26 -8.03 12.68 -1.46
C MET A 26 -8.80 12.71 -2.76
N THR A 27 -8.79 13.90 -3.39
CA THR A 27 -9.30 14.04 -4.74
C THR A 27 -8.25 13.61 -5.74
N PRO A 28 -8.64 13.26 -6.98
CA PRO A 28 -7.64 12.93 -8.00
C PRO A 28 -6.65 14.05 -8.26
N ASN A 29 -7.10 15.30 -8.20
CA ASN A 29 -6.18 16.43 -8.37
C ASN A 29 -5.13 16.48 -7.28
N ALA A 30 -5.55 16.26 -6.03
CA ALA A 30 -4.62 16.25 -4.90
C ALA A 30 -3.60 15.12 -5.04
N VAL A 31 -4.07 13.96 -5.49
CA VAL A 31 -3.15 12.83 -5.72
C VAL A 31 -2.14 13.19 -6.82
N ALA A 32 -2.63 13.76 -7.92
CA ALA A 32 -1.74 14.11 -9.04
C ALA A 32 -0.68 15.12 -8.62
N GLU A 33 -1.03 16.05 -7.72
CA GLU A 33 -0.07 17.03 -7.22
C GLU A 33 1.04 16.40 -6.40
N SER A 34 0.75 15.25 -5.81
CA SER A 34 1.74 14.54 -5.00
C SER A 34 2.72 13.74 -5.83
N PHE A 35 2.42 13.55 -7.11
CA PHE A 35 3.27 12.79 -8.02
C PHE A 35 3.64 13.68 -9.21
N ASN A 36 4.76 13.37 -9.82
CA ASN A 36 5.20 14.12 -10.98
C ASN A 36 4.67 13.48 -12.26
N VAL A 37 3.36 13.34 -12.33
CA VAL A 37 2.67 12.73 -13.47
C VAL A 37 1.40 13.51 -13.76
N SER A 38 0.85 13.28 -14.94
CA SER A 38 -0.34 14.02 -15.37
C SER A 38 -1.59 13.57 -14.61
N ARG A 39 -2.56 14.46 -14.55
CA ARG A 39 -3.87 14.17 -13.96
C ARG A 39 -4.52 12.98 -14.67
N GLN A 40 -4.36 12.90 -16.00
CA GLN A 40 -4.92 11.80 -16.76
C GLN A 40 -4.32 10.46 -16.39
N ALA A 41 -3.00 10.41 -16.18
CA ALA A 41 -2.34 9.17 -15.77
C ALA A 41 -2.82 8.74 -14.40
N ILE A 42 -2.93 9.68 -13.46
CA ILE A 42 -3.44 9.40 -12.13
C ILE A 42 -4.87 8.89 -12.20
N SER A 43 -5.71 9.52 -13.01
CA SER A 43 -7.11 9.09 -13.16
C SER A 43 -7.21 7.65 -13.64
N LYS A 44 -6.33 7.25 -14.56
CA LYS A 44 -6.31 5.87 -15.04
C LYS A 44 -5.97 4.90 -13.92
N HIS A 45 -4.94 5.22 -13.14
CA HIS A 45 -4.56 4.37 -12.02
C HIS A 45 -5.67 4.28 -10.99
N MET A 46 -6.31 5.40 -10.68
CA MET A 46 -7.38 5.41 -9.69
C MET A 46 -8.61 4.65 -10.18
N LYS A 47 -8.88 4.70 -11.49
CA LYS A 47 -9.97 3.93 -12.06
C LYS A 47 -9.71 2.42 -11.90
N ILE A 48 -8.50 1.98 -12.20
CA ILE A 48 -8.14 0.57 -12.03
C ILE A 48 -8.28 0.16 -10.56
N LEU A 49 -7.78 1.00 -9.66
CA LEU A 49 -7.88 0.71 -8.23
C LEU A 49 -9.34 0.61 -7.77
N THR A 50 -10.20 1.47 -8.31
CA THR A 50 -11.62 1.44 -7.99
C THR A 50 -12.27 0.16 -8.53
N GLU A 51 -11.92 -0.21 -9.76
CA GLU A 51 -12.44 -1.44 -10.37
C GLU A 51 -11.99 -2.69 -9.62
N CYS A 52 -10.83 -2.63 -9.00
CA CYS A 52 -10.32 -3.74 -8.19
C CYS A 52 -10.91 -3.76 -6.78
N GLY A 53 -11.68 -2.75 -6.42
CA GLY A 53 -12.31 -2.69 -5.11
C GLY A 53 -11.45 -2.11 -4.01
N LEU A 54 -10.24 -1.61 -4.34
CA LEU A 54 -9.35 -1.03 -3.35
C LEU A 54 -9.64 0.42 -3.05
N LEU A 55 -10.26 1.13 -3.98
CA LEU A 55 -10.70 2.51 -3.74
C LEU A 55 -12.20 2.59 -3.87
N SER A 56 -12.80 3.42 -3.03
CA SER A 56 -14.16 3.87 -3.20
C SER A 56 -14.15 5.38 -3.03
N TYR A 57 -15.25 6.04 -3.35
CA TYR A 57 -15.28 7.49 -3.24
C TYR A 57 -16.64 7.96 -2.74
N SER A 58 -16.62 9.15 -2.16
CA SER A 58 -17.82 9.89 -1.85
C SER A 58 -17.75 11.22 -2.59
N ILE A 59 -18.91 11.79 -2.87
CA ILE A 59 -19.00 13.06 -3.57
C ILE A 59 -19.36 14.12 -2.56
N GLU A 60 -18.54 15.17 -2.47
CA GLU A 60 -18.79 16.29 -1.57
C GLU A 60 -18.71 17.56 -2.41
N GLY A 61 -19.86 18.20 -2.60
CA GLY A 61 -19.94 19.30 -3.52
C GLY A 61 -19.71 18.80 -4.93
N ARG A 62 -18.64 19.27 -5.56
CA ARG A 62 -18.29 18.83 -6.91
C ARG A 62 -17.04 17.95 -6.91
N GLU A 63 -16.57 17.58 -5.72
CA GLU A 63 -15.34 16.86 -5.60
C GLU A 63 -15.59 15.40 -5.25
N TYR A 64 -14.72 14.53 -5.79
CA TYR A 64 -14.73 13.12 -5.48
C TYR A 64 -13.58 12.86 -4.50
N TYR A 65 -13.92 12.41 -3.30
CA TYR A 65 -12.92 12.08 -2.29
C TYR A 65 -12.78 10.57 -2.21
N TYR A 66 -11.59 10.09 -2.52
CA TYR A 66 -11.32 8.66 -2.55
C TYR A 66 -10.76 8.17 -1.23
N THR A 67 -11.17 6.98 -0.83
CA THR A 67 -10.67 6.31 0.37
C THR A 67 -10.24 4.91 0.01
N VAL A 68 -9.34 4.34 0.81
CA VAL A 68 -8.85 2.98 0.60
C VAL A 68 -9.73 2.00 1.35
N GLN A 69 -10.13 0.96 0.65
CA GLN A 69 -10.87 -0.17 1.24
C GLN A 69 -9.85 -1.19 1.73
N THR A 70 -9.34 -0.96 2.94
CA THR A 70 -8.24 -1.77 3.47
C THR A 70 -8.62 -3.23 3.65
N SER A 71 -9.92 -3.51 3.80
CA SER A 71 -10.37 -4.90 3.94
C SER A 71 -10.01 -5.75 2.72
N LYS A 72 -9.89 -5.12 1.54
CA LYS A 72 -9.47 -5.85 0.34
C LYS A 72 -8.04 -6.33 0.43
N LEU A 73 -7.21 -5.63 1.20
CA LEU A 73 -5.81 -6.03 1.37
C LEU A 73 -5.68 -7.29 2.21
N LYS A 74 -6.76 -7.70 2.86
CA LYS A 74 -6.74 -8.94 3.62
C LYS A 74 -6.41 -10.13 2.73
N GLU A 75 -6.87 -10.11 1.48
CA GLU A 75 -6.56 -11.20 0.55
C GLU A 75 -5.05 -11.34 0.33
N VAL A 76 -4.36 -10.20 0.25
CA VAL A 76 -2.91 -10.20 0.10
C VAL A 76 -2.26 -10.76 1.35
N ASN A 77 -2.73 -10.31 2.52
CA ASN A 77 -2.22 -10.79 3.78
C ASN A 77 -2.42 -12.30 3.92
N ASP A 78 -3.58 -12.80 3.53
CA ASP A 78 -3.87 -14.23 3.59
C ASP A 78 -2.95 -15.03 2.67
N TRP A 79 -2.71 -14.50 1.48
CA TRP A 79 -1.81 -15.15 0.54
C TRP A 79 -0.38 -15.18 1.08
N LEU A 80 0.02 -14.14 1.81
CA LEU A 80 1.37 -14.05 2.34
C LEU A 80 1.62 -14.91 3.57
N LYS A 81 0.56 -15.38 4.23
CA LYS A 81 0.71 -16.09 5.52
C LYS A 81 1.72 -17.22 5.51
N PRO A 82 1.70 -18.15 4.52
CA PRO A 82 2.70 -19.21 4.54
C PRO A 82 4.12 -18.69 4.41
N PHE A 83 4.30 -17.60 3.68
CA PHE A 83 5.62 -17.02 3.46
C PHE A 83 6.07 -16.25 4.69
N LYS A 84 5.14 -15.64 5.43
CA LYS A 84 5.49 -14.88 6.63
C LYS A 84 6.15 -15.75 7.67
N LYS A 85 5.64 -16.94 7.87
CA LYS A 85 6.25 -17.86 8.83
C LYS A 85 7.71 -18.14 8.49
N HIS A 86 7.96 -18.32 7.19
CA HIS A 86 9.30 -18.55 6.70
C HIS A 86 10.20 -17.34 6.93
N TRP A 87 9.68 -16.16 6.66
CA TRP A 87 10.44 -14.93 6.85
C TRP A 87 10.75 -14.67 8.32
N GLU A 88 9.78 -14.89 9.18
CA GLU A 88 9.95 -14.66 10.62
C GLU A 88 11.10 -15.47 11.18
N LYS A 89 11.21 -16.72 10.77
CA LYS A 89 12.34 -17.55 11.19
C LYS A 89 13.66 -16.98 10.72
N LYS A 90 13.69 -16.52 9.47
CA LYS A 90 14.92 -15.96 8.91
C LYS A 90 15.29 -14.65 9.55
N PHE A 91 14.31 -13.81 9.82
CA PHE A 91 14.57 -12.52 10.47
C PHE A 91 15.02 -12.71 11.91
N ASP A 92 14.42 -13.65 12.63
CA ASP A 92 14.86 -13.97 13.98
C ASP A 92 16.31 -14.41 14.00
N LYS A 93 16.66 -15.28 13.05
CA LYS A 93 18.02 -15.75 12.93
C LYS A 93 18.99 -14.61 12.63
N LEU A 94 18.58 -13.72 11.73
CA LEU A 94 19.39 -12.55 11.41
C LEU A 94 19.56 -11.65 12.60
N ASP A 95 18.50 -11.42 13.35
CA ASP A 95 18.56 -10.61 14.56
C ASP A 95 19.53 -11.18 15.56
N ASP A 96 19.52 -12.50 15.75
CA ASP A 96 20.45 -13.16 16.65
C ASP A 96 21.89 -12.95 16.19
N ILE A 97 22.14 -13.09 14.90
CA ILE A 97 23.48 -12.89 14.36
C ILE A 97 23.92 -11.45 14.58
N LEU A 98 23.05 -10.48 14.32
CA LEU A 98 23.38 -9.08 14.50
C LEU A 98 23.63 -8.75 15.97
N ALA A 99 22.84 -9.34 16.85
CA ALA A 99 23.02 -9.11 18.30
C ALA A 99 24.36 -9.62 18.75
N ASN A 100 24.80 -10.77 18.22
CA ASN A 100 26.09 -11.33 18.57
C ASN A 100 27.27 -10.53 18.02
N LEU A 101 27.06 -9.88 16.89
CA LEU A 101 28.11 -9.10 16.24
C LEU A 101 28.27 -7.71 16.85
N LYS A 102 27.20 -7.13 17.36
CA LYS A 102 27.24 -5.80 17.93
C LYS A 102 27.61 -5.84 19.38
N PRO A 103 28.50 -4.96 19.78
CA PRO A 103 28.69 -4.76 21.20
C PRO A 103 27.41 -4.17 21.67
N LYS A 104 26.83 -4.30 22.45
CA LYS A 104 25.68 -3.77 22.86
C LYS A 104 25.30 -2.50 22.78
N LYS A 105 24.85 -1.98 22.46
CA LYS A 105 24.50 -0.76 22.37
C LYS A 105 23.12 -0.44 22.48
N HIS A 106 22.79 -0.43 22.58
CA HIS A 106 21.84 -0.38 22.49
C HIS A 106 20.92 0.05 22.33
N GLY A 107 20.74 0.29 22.30
CA GLY A 107 20.01 0.66 22.14
C GLY A 107 18.90 0.85 21.63
N ARG A 108 18.45 0.80 21.44
CA ARG A 108 17.47 0.84 20.96
C ARG A 108 16.37 0.84 21.37
N LYS A 109 15.97 1.25 21.55
CA LYS A 109 15.13 1.21 21.82
C LYS A 109 14.16 1.15 21.57
N LYS A 110 13.72 1.19 21.60
CA LYS A 110 12.94 1.10 21.33
C LYS A 110 12.43 1.12 21.53
#